data_674da04c15158092b577a7eb8387a414
#
_entry.id   674da04c15158092b577a7eb8387a414
#
_cell.length_a   1.000
_cell.length_b   1.000
_cell.length_c   1.000
_cell.angle_alpha   90.00
_cell.angle_beta   90.00
_cell.angle_gamma   90.00
#
_symmetry.space_group_name_H-M   'P 1'
#
loop_
_entity.id
_entity.type
_entity.pdbx_description
1 polymer ?
#
loop_
_entity_poly.entity_id
_entity_poly.type
_entity_poly.pdbx_seq_one_letter_code
_entity_poly.pdbx_strand_id
1 'polypeptide(L)'
;MGLFNAILGNASEVNTENISKEFEPILINSEHIEKAFKLIRDMFIFTNKRLILVEKQLVGTKVEYVSIPYANIIKFSKESAGITDLDAELKIWVKDEALPIKKQFSKSGNNINEVYKILSQHILG
;
A
#
# COMPACT_ATOMS: atom_id res chain seq x y z
N MET A 1 -20.51 7.90 0.11
CA MET A 1 -19.79 6.80 0.48
C MET A 1 -18.37 6.84 0.01
N GLY A 2 -17.57 6.84 0.81
CA GLY A 2 -16.22 6.97 0.46
C GLY A 2 -15.49 5.67 0.36
N LEU A 3 -14.42 5.75 -0.34
CA LEU A 3 -13.45 4.75 -0.42
C LEU A 3 -13.06 4.23 0.96
N PHE A 4 -13.08 5.10 1.93
CA PHE A 4 -12.60 4.77 3.26
C PHE A 4 -13.66 4.23 4.18
N ASN A 5 -14.86 3.96 3.68
CA ASN A 5 -15.92 3.46 4.49
C ASN A 5 -15.83 2.01 4.82
N ALA A 6 -15.15 1.27 4.05
CA ALA A 6 -15.44 -0.13 4.04
C ALA A 6 -14.58 -0.94 4.91
N ILE A 7 -13.64 -0.59 5.54
CA ILE A 7 -12.68 -1.54 6.00
C ILE A 7 -12.42 -1.52 7.46
N LEU A 8 -12.41 -2.67 8.04
CA LEU A 8 -12.33 -2.84 9.45
C LEU A 8 -11.11 -3.69 9.80
N GLY A 9 -9.95 -3.17 9.54
CA GLY A 9 -8.76 -3.79 10.07
C GLY A 9 -7.95 -4.66 9.14
N ASN A 10 -8.49 -5.05 8.01
CA ASN A 10 -7.76 -5.87 7.05
C ASN A 10 -7.43 -5.08 5.81
N ALA A 11 -6.34 -5.44 5.16
CA ALA A 11 -6.12 -4.92 3.83
C ALA A 11 -7.16 -5.54 2.90
N SER A 12 -7.84 -4.72 2.15
CA SER A 12 -8.83 -5.17 1.19
C SER A 12 -8.51 -4.58 -0.15
N GLU A 13 -8.67 -5.38 -1.17
CA GLU A 13 -8.53 -4.88 -2.53
C GLU A 13 -9.67 -3.90 -2.81
N VAL A 14 -9.34 -2.76 -3.37
CA VAL A 14 -10.29 -1.71 -3.66
C VAL A 14 -10.51 -1.65 -5.16
N ASN A 15 -11.75 -1.40 -5.56
CA ASN A 15 -12.08 -1.26 -6.97
C ASN A 15 -11.37 -0.03 -7.54
N THR A 16 -10.49 -0.25 -8.51
CA THR A 16 -9.67 0.83 -9.04
C THR A 16 -10.47 1.87 -9.79
N GLU A 17 -11.62 1.51 -10.34
CA GLU A 17 -12.46 2.48 -11.01
C GLU A 17 -13.02 3.51 -10.04
N ASN A 18 -13.31 3.09 -8.81
CA ASN A 18 -13.87 4.00 -7.83
C ASN A 18 -12.87 5.03 -7.34
N ILE A 19 -11.58 4.69 -7.36
CA ILE A 19 -10.58 5.60 -6.83
C ILE A 19 -9.83 6.36 -7.93
N SER A 20 -9.96 5.94 -9.18
CA SER A 20 -9.20 6.58 -10.26
C SER A 20 -9.48 8.07 -10.34
N LYS A 21 -10.73 8.47 -10.14
CA LYS A 21 -11.06 9.88 -10.21
C LYS A 21 -10.41 10.68 -9.08
N GLU A 22 -10.32 10.07 -7.91
CA GLU A 22 -9.70 10.72 -6.77
C GLU A 22 -8.23 11.00 -7.01
N PHE A 23 -7.56 10.08 -7.71
CA PHE A 23 -6.12 10.20 -7.95
C PHE A 23 -5.78 10.84 -9.29
N GLU A 24 -6.80 11.13 -10.11
CA GLU A 24 -6.58 11.74 -11.40
C GLU A 24 -5.70 12.99 -11.35
N PRO A 25 -5.86 13.88 -10.36
CA PRO A 25 -5.01 15.09 -10.34
C PRO A 25 -3.53 14.83 -10.15
N ILE A 26 -3.13 13.67 -9.65
CA ILE A 26 -1.73 13.41 -9.39
C ILE A 26 -1.11 12.37 -10.32
N LEU A 27 -1.92 11.67 -11.11
CA LEU A 27 -1.39 10.69 -12.05
C LEU A 27 -0.90 11.37 -13.32
N ILE A 28 0.23 10.90 -13.83
CA ILE A 28 0.76 11.46 -15.08
C ILE A 28 0.15 10.75 -16.28
N ASN A 29 0.40 11.28 -17.46
CA ASN A 29 -0.05 10.65 -18.70
C ASN A 29 0.55 9.26 -18.78
N SER A 30 -0.21 8.33 -19.28
CA SER A 30 0.18 6.93 -19.40
C SER A 30 0.32 6.21 -18.06
N GLU A 31 -0.03 6.84 -16.96
CA GLU A 31 -0.06 6.18 -15.66
C GLU A 31 -1.47 5.76 -15.32
N HIS A 32 -1.63 4.53 -14.83
CA HIS A 32 -2.94 4.05 -14.41
C HIS A 32 -2.78 3.19 -13.17
N ILE A 33 -3.83 3.13 -12.37
CA ILE A 33 -3.85 2.34 -11.15
C ILE A 33 -4.11 0.89 -11.52
N GLU A 34 -3.23 0.01 -11.06
CA GLU A 34 -3.37 -1.42 -11.30
C GLU A 34 -4.10 -2.11 -10.17
N LYS A 35 -3.74 -1.77 -8.94
CA LYS A 35 -4.33 -2.37 -7.76
C LYS A 35 -4.29 -1.37 -6.61
N ALA A 36 -5.25 -1.50 -5.71
CA ALA A 36 -5.28 -0.68 -4.51
C ALA A 36 -5.73 -1.54 -3.34
N PHE A 37 -5.12 -1.30 -2.20
CA PHE A 37 -5.43 -2.02 -0.96
C PHE A 37 -5.59 -1.03 0.17
N LYS A 38 -6.63 -1.21 0.96
CA LYS A 38 -6.87 -0.32 2.09
C LYS A 38 -6.56 -1.05 3.38
N LEU A 39 -5.72 -0.43 4.21
CA LEU A 39 -5.47 -0.85 5.58
C LEU A 39 -6.37 -0.02 6.50
N ILE A 40 -6.15 -0.13 7.80
CA ILE A 40 -7.03 0.57 8.73
C ILE A 40 -7.11 2.06 8.45
N ARG A 41 -5.97 2.70 8.26
CA ARG A 41 -5.91 4.14 7.98
C ARG A 41 -5.25 4.47 6.67
N ASP A 42 -4.39 3.60 6.22
CA ASP A 42 -3.53 3.87 5.07
C ASP A 42 -4.02 3.12 3.86
N MET A 43 -3.47 3.49 2.71
CA MET A 43 -3.74 2.74 1.48
C MET A 43 -2.45 2.52 0.72
N PHE A 44 -2.39 1.39 0.05
CA PHE A 44 -1.37 1.13 -0.98
C PHE A 44 -2.03 1.28 -2.33
N ILE A 45 -1.49 2.13 -3.18
CA ILE A 45 -1.94 2.28 -4.56
C ILE A 45 -0.78 1.89 -5.47
N PHE A 46 -0.99 0.83 -6.24
CA PHE A 46 0.04 0.39 -7.20
C PHE A 46 -0.34 0.88 -8.58
N THR A 47 0.48 1.76 -9.15
CA THR A 47 0.29 2.15 -10.54
C THR A 47 1.33 1.43 -11.39
N ASN A 48 1.26 1.61 -12.70
CA ASN A 48 2.29 1.06 -13.57
C ASN A 48 3.62 1.81 -13.45
N LYS A 49 3.66 2.91 -12.69
CA LYS A 49 4.87 3.73 -12.58
C LYS A 49 5.46 3.76 -11.18
N ARG A 50 4.63 3.68 -10.14
CA ARG A 50 5.09 3.89 -8.77
C ARG A 50 4.15 3.25 -7.78
N LEU A 51 4.64 3.14 -6.56
CA LEU A 51 3.81 2.83 -5.41
C LEU A 51 3.43 4.15 -4.74
N ILE A 52 2.16 4.35 -4.49
CA ILE A 52 1.69 5.53 -3.75
C ILE A 52 1.16 5.04 -2.41
N LEU A 53 1.74 5.56 -1.33
CA LEU A 53 1.23 5.30 0.00
C LEU A 53 0.39 6.50 0.42
N VAL A 54 -0.86 6.23 0.76
CA VAL A 54 -1.76 7.26 1.24
C VAL A 54 -1.83 7.11 2.74
N GLU A 55 -1.32 8.10 3.47
CA GLU A 55 -1.20 8.03 4.91
C GLU A 55 -2.02 9.13 5.56
N LYS A 56 -2.94 8.74 6.41
CA LYS A 56 -3.75 9.70 7.14
C LYS A 56 -3.07 10.00 8.46
N GLN A 57 -3.05 11.28 8.80
CA GLN A 57 -2.48 11.70 10.08
C GLN A 57 -3.36 11.21 11.22
N LEU A 58 -2.73 10.93 12.36
CA LEU A 58 -3.45 10.49 13.55
C LEU A 58 -4.36 11.59 14.08
N VAL A 59 -3.93 12.83 13.93
CA VAL A 59 -4.68 13.98 14.44
C VAL A 59 -4.92 14.91 13.27
N GLY A 60 -6.17 15.39 13.16
CA GLY A 60 -6.51 16.31 12.10
C GLY A 60 -6.99 15.60 10.84
N THR A 61 -7.05 16.35 9.77
CA THR A 61 -7.61 15.86 8.52
C THR A 61 -6.59 15.75 7.39
N LYS A 62 -5.33 15.96 7.70
CA LYS A 62 -4.30 15.93 6.66
C LYS A 62 -4.05 14.51 6.17
N VAL A 63 -3.80 14.41 4.88
CA VAL A 63 -3.48 13.13 4.23
C VAL A 63 -2.21 13.34 3.45
N GLU A 64 -1.27 12.44 3.60
CA GLU A 64 -0.01 12.51 2.86
C GLU A 64 0.00 11.46 1.77
N TYR A 65 0.39 11.86 0.57
CA TYR A 65 0.53 10.96 -0.57
C TYR A 65 2.01 10.81 -0.87
N VAL A 66 2.57 9.67 -0.51
CA VAL A 66 4.00 9.42 -0.68
C VAL A 66 4.19 8.58 -1.94
N SER A 67 4.92 9.12 -2.91
CA SER A 67 5.20 8.40 -4.15
C SER A 67 6.58 7.76 -4.06
N ILE A 68 6.64 6.47 -4.30
CA ILE A 68 7.89 5.74 -4.25
C ILE A 68 8.10 5.08 -5.61
N PRO A 69 9.07 5.56 -6.39
CA PRO A 69 9.41 4.88 -7.64
C PRO A 69 9.84 3.45 -7.34
N TYR A 70 9.39 2.52 -8.14
CA TYR A 70 9.73 1.12 -7.89
C TYR A 70 11.25 0.89 -7.89
N ALA A 71 11.97 1.66 -8.70
CA ALA A 71 13.42 1.51 -8.76
C ALA A 71 14.11 1.92 -7.47
N ASN A 72 13.44 2.65 -6.60
CA ASN A 72 14.02 3.07 -5.33
C ASN A 72 13.76 2.10 -4.19
N ILE A 73 13.01 1.04 -4.43
CA ILE A 73 12.79 0.03 -3.41
C ILE A 73 13.93 -0.98 -3.51
N ILE A 74 14.69 -1.08 -2.43
CA ILE A 74 15.90 -1.90 -2.42
C ILE A 74 15.57 -3.34 -2.06
N LYS A 75 14.73 -3.51 -1.07
CA LYS A 75 14.28 -4.82 -0.65
C LYS A 75 12.97 -4.68 0.10
N PHE A 76 12.29 -5.78 0.25
CA PHE A 76 11.03 -5.82 0.98
C PHE A 76 10.88 -7.18 1.60
N SER A 77 10.17 -7.24 2.71
CA SER A 77 10.00 -8.50 3.41
C SER A 77 8.58 -8.63 3.93
N LYS A 78 8.18 -9.85 4.12
CA LYS A 78 6.90 -10.18 4.69
C LYS A 78 7.16 -11.07 5.89
N GLU A 79 6.69 -10.67 7.05
CA GLU A 79 6.78 -11.47 8.26
C GLU A 79 5.41 -12.04 8.55
N SER A 80 5.29 -13.35 8.58
CA SER A 80 4.01 -13.98 8.84
C SER A 80 3.65 -13.82 10.31
N ALA A 81 2.35 -13.82 10.59
CA ALA A 81 1.88 -13.77 11.97
C ALA A 81 2.30 -15.03 12.70
N GLY A 82 2.81 -14.87 13.92
CA GLY A 82 3.17 -16.00 14.74
C GLY A 82 1.94 -16.66 15.35
N ILE A 83 2.18 -17.65 16.16
CA ILE A 83 1.08 -18.37 16.81
C ILE A 83 0.29 -17.44 17.71
N THR A 84 0.98 -16.57 18.43
CA THR A 84 0.34 -15.66 19.36
C THR A 84 0.11 -14.27 18.78
N ASP A 85 0.67 -13.99 17.61
CA ASP A 85 0.54 -12.69 16.99
C ASP A 85 -0.73 -12.63 16.17
N LEU A 86 -1.35 -11.47 16.15
CA LEU A 86 -2.57 -11.27 15.38
C LEU A 86 -2.31 -10.71 14.00
N ASP A 87 -1.12 -10.15 13.78
CA ASP A 87 -0.83 -9.40 12.57
C ASP A 87 0.40 -9.92 11.87
N ALA A 88 0.37 -9.84 10.55
CA ALA A 88 1.56 -10.00 9.72
C ALA A 88 2.12 -8.61 9.43
N GLU A 89 3.38 -8.54 9.06
CA GLU A 89 4.02 -7.26 8.82
C GLU A 89 4.74 -7.24 7.48
N LEU A 90 4.54 -6.16 6.75
CA LEU A 90 5.25 -5.89 5.51
C LEU A 90 6.25 -4.78 5.77
N LYS A 91 7.48 -5.00 5.32
CA LYS A 91 8.53 -3.98 5.42
C LYS A 91 9.05 -3.66 4.04
N ILE A 92 9.26 -2.39 3.77
CA ILE A 92 9.77 -1.91 2.50
C ILE A 92 10.93 -0.98 2.78
N TRP A 93 12.10 -1.30 2.22
CA TRP A 93 13.29 -0.44 2.37
C TRP A 93 13.48 0.38 1.11
N VAL A 94 13.50 1.69 1.28
CA VAL A 94 13.66 2.65 0.20
C VAL A 94 15.08 3.16 0.21
N LYS A 95 15.66 3.38 -0.96
CA LYS A 95 17.03 3.83 -1.12
C LYS A 95 17.27 5.09 -0.30
N ASP A 96 18.38 5.11 0.41
CA ASP A 96 18.85 6.25 1.21
C ASP A 96 17.98 6.54 2.43
N GLU A 97 17.06 5.64 2.77
CA GLU A 97 16.29 5.77 4.01
C GLU A 97 16.87 4.85 5.05
N ALA A 98 17.01 5.37 6.28
CA ALA A 98 17.61 4.60 7.36
C ALA A 98 16.70 3.50 7.88
N LEU A 99 15.39 3.75 7.89
CA LEU A 99 14.44 2.82 8.46
C LEU A 99 13.45 2.36 7.40
N PRO A 100 13.00 1.11 7.49
CA PRO A 100 11.99 0.64 6.54
C PRO A 100 10.62 1.20 6.85
N ILE A 101 9.80 1.24 5.83
CA ILE A 101 8.38 1.49 5.97
C ILE A 101 7.74 0.19 6.47
N LYS A 102 6.98 0.26 7.55
CA LYS A 102 6.33 -0.91 8.14
C LYS A 102 4.83 -0.76 8.09
N LYS A 103 4.15 -1.79 7.62
CA LYS A 103 2.69 -1.80 7.57
C LYS A 103 2.18 -3.14 8.06
N GLN A 104 1.18 -3.10 8.93
CA GLN A 104 0.62 -4.30 9.51
C GLN A 104 -0.63 -4.74 8.78
N PHE A 105 -0.76 -6.05 8.61
CA PHE A 105 -1.89 -6.68 7.98
C PHE A 105 -2.48 -7.67 8.97
N SER A 106 -3.79 -7.70 9.08
CA SER A 106 -4.45 -8.62 9.97
C SER A 106 -4.14 -10.07 9.61
N LYS A 107 -4.05 -10.93 10.62
CA LYS A 107 -3.76 -12.34 10.44
C LYS A 107 -4.75 -13.02 9.49
N SER A 108 -6.01 -12.63 9.54
CA SER A 108 -7.04 -13.23 8.71
C SER A 108 -7.04 -12.68 7.29
N GLY A 109 -6.28 -11.62 7.03
CA GLY A 109 -6.24 -11.05 5.71
C GLY A 109 -5.26 -11.76 4.82
N ASN A 110 -5.67 -12.07 3.60
CA ASN A 110 -4.80 -12.72 2.63
C ASN A 110 -4.08 -11.74 1.74
N ASN A 111 -4.38 -10.46 1.90
CA ASN A 111 -3.91 -9.47 0.93
C ASN A 111 -2.44 -9.12 1.07
N ILE A 112 -1.81 -9.50 2.18
CA ILE A 112 -0.37 -9.27 2.29
C ILE A 112 0.38 -10.06 1.21
N ASN A 113 -0.10 -11.25 0.87
CA ASN A 113 0.53 -12.03 -0.19
C ASN A 113 0.32 -11.39 -1.54
N GLU A 114 -0.85 -10.81 -1.78
CA GLU A 114 -1.11 -10.08 -3.03
C GLU A 114 -0.22 -8.87 -3.15
N VAL A 115 -0.10 -8.11 -2.06
CA VAL A 115 0.78 -6.94 -2.05
C VAL A 115 2.22 -7.35 -2.29
N TYR A 116 2.65 -8.43 -1.65
CA TYR A 116 4.01 -8.93 -1.80
C TYR A 116 4.29 -9.34 -3.24
N LYS A 117 3.31 -9.99 -3.89
CA LYS A 117 3.46 -10.42 -5.28
C LYS A 117 3.54 -9.24 -6.23
N ILE A 118 2.72 -8.23 -6.01
CA ILE A 118 2.74 -7.05 -6.87
C ILE A 118 4.06 -6.32 -6.74
N LEU A 119 4.56 -6.17 -5.52
CA LEU A 119 5.88 -5.60 -5.31
C LEU A 119 6.94 -6.41 -6.07
N SER A 120 6.85 -7.73 -5.97
CA SER A 120 7.81 -8.60 -6.65
C SER A 120 7.75 -8.42 -8.16
N GLN A 121 6.56 -8.32 -8.71
CA GLN A 121 6.40 -8.14 -10.15
C GLN A 121 7.04 -6.84 -10.63
N HIS A 122 6.87 -5.76 -9.88
CA HIS A 122 7.42 -4.48 -10.29
C HIS A 122 8.91 -4.34 -10.03
N ILE A 123 9.41 -5.00 -8.99
CA ILE A 123 10.79 -4.80 -8.57
C ILE A 123 11.70 -5.84 -9.18
N LEU A 124 11.23 -7.06 -9.31
CA LEU A 124 12.05 -8.17 -9.79
C LEU A 124 11.80 -8.51 -11.26
N GLY A 125 10.66 -8.13 -11.78
CA GLY A 125 10.24 -8.53 -13.12
C GLY A 125 10.78 -7.74 -14.28
#